data_f7241416da968949425a87f67a60d1b4
#
_entry.id   f7241416da968949425a87f67a60d1b4
#
_cell.length_a   1.000
_cell.length_b   1.000
_cell.length_c   1.000
_cell.angle_alpha   90.00
_cell.angle_beta   90.00
_cell.angle_gamma   90.00
#
_symmetry.space_group_name_H-M   'P 1'
#
loop_
_entity.id
_entity.type
_entity.pdbx_description
1 polymer ?
#
loop_
_entity_poly.entity_id
_entity_poly.type
_entity_poly.pdbx_seq_one_letter_code
_entity_poly.pdbx_strand_id
1 'polypeptide(L)' 'MAGVNKKDIPVEAEFMTEFWEAVKKYWIPEDNTKYWKECTEHMESLIVKYPSEFCKSQVVSFVEYLDRKQRCENEYHLQ' A
#
# COMPACT_ATOMS: atom_id res chain seq x y z
N MET A 1 19.25 -22.65 -6.92
CA MET A 1 18.67 -21.43 -6.59
C MET A 1 17.65 -21.56 -5.48
N ALA A 2 17.77 -20.70 -4.63
CA ALA A 2 16.89 -20.74 -3.50
C ALA A 2 15.57 -20.09 -3.85
N GLY A 3 14.55 -20.79 -3.66
CA GLY A 3 13.27 -20.19 -3.81
C GLY A 3 12.79 -19.67 -2.49
N VAL A 4 11.59 -19.20 -2.51
CA VAL A 4 10.92 -18.82 -1.30
C VAL A 4 10.57 -20.09 -0.53
N ASN A 5 10.73 -20.04 0.78
CA ASN A 5 10.36 -21.15 1.62
C ASN A 5 8.85 -21.38 1.50
N LYS A 6 8.44 -22.63 1.33
CA LYS A 6 7.03 -22.97 1.18
C LYS A 6 6.18 -22.53 2.36
N LYS A 7 6.78 -22.45 3.54
CA LYS A 7 6.05 -22.02 4.73
C LYS A 7 5.68 -20.53 4.65
N ASP A 8 6.45 -19.76 3.90
CA ASP A 8 6.23 -18.33 3.81
C ASP A 8 5.32 -17.95 2.64
N ILE A 9 5.30 -18.77 1.60
CA ILE A 9 4.51 -18.46 0.42
C ILE A 9 3.03 -18.21 0.70
N PRO A 10 2.33 -19.03 1.51
CA PRO A 10 0.91 -18.76 1.75
C PRO A 10 0.64 -17.42 2.38
N VAL A 11 1.47 -17.00 3.34
CA VAL A 11 1.31 -15.73 4.01
C VAL A 11 1.51 -14.58 3.02
N GLU A 12 2.58 -14.66 2.25
CA GLU A 12 2.86 -13.61 1.28
C GLU A 12 1.78 -13.54 0.20
N ALA A 13 1.26 -14.69 -0.23
CA ALA A 13 0.21 -14.74 -1.22
C ALA A 13 -1.08 -14.10 -0.70
N GLU A 14 -1.43 -14.41 0.54
CA GLU A 14 -2.61 -13.81 1.16
C GLU A 14 -2.44 -12.30 1.27
N PHE A 15 -1.25 -11.85 1.73
CA PHE A 15 -0.98 -10.44 1.80
C PHE A 15 -1.13 -9.77 0.44
N MET A 16 -0.55 -10.35 -0.59
CA MET A 16 -0.60 -9.74 -1.92
C MET A 16 -2.02 -9.60 -2.43
N THR A 17 -2.88 -10.58 -2.13
CA THR A 17 -4.27 -10.50 -2.53
C THR A 17 -4.97 -9.32 -1.86
N GLU A 18 -4.82 -9.20 -0.54
CA GLU A 18 -5.45 -8.11 0.19
C GLU A 18 -4.81 -6.77 -0.15
N PHE A 19 -3.50 -6.76 -0.33
CA PHE A 19 -2.79 -5.56 -0.70
C PHE A 19 -3.25 -5.06 -2.07
N TRP A 20 -3.41 -5.97 -3.02
CA TRP A 20 -3.87 -5.60 -4.35
C TRP A 20 -5.26 -4.98 -4.31
N GLU A 21 -6.16 -5.52 -3.49
CA GLU A 21 -7.48 -4.93 -3.32
C GLU A 21 -7.37 -3.51 -2.77
N ALA A 22 -6.49 -3.30 -1.80
CA ALA A 22 -6.25 -1.97 -1.25
C ALA A 22 -5.65 -1.05 -2.30
N VAL A 23 -4.70 -1.54 -3.08
CA VAL A 23 -4.09 -0.75 -4.15
C VAL A 23 -5.15 -0.26 -5.13
N LYS A 24 -6.04 -1.16 -5.53
CA LYS A 24 -7.12 -0.78 -6.46
C LYS A 24 -8.04 0.26 -5.84
N LYS A 25 -8.36 0.11 -4.57
CA LYS A 25 -9.28 1.01 -3.89
C LYS A 25 -8.72 2.41 -3.76
N TYR A 26 -7.43 2.53 -3.47
CA TYR A 26 -6.79 3.82 -3.21
C TYR A 26 -5.88 4.28 -4.35
N TRP A 27 -6.04 3.70 -5.53
CA TRP A 27 -5.13 3.99 -6.65
C TRP A 27 -5.11 5.45 -7.06
N ILE A 28 -6.25 6.12 -6.99
CA ILE A 28 -6.35 7.52 -7.35
C ILE A 28 -6.42 8.34 -6.06
N PRO A 29 -5.36 9.05 -5.69
CA PRO A 29 -5.36 9.81 -4.45
C PRO A 29 -6.32 10.98 -4.53
N GLU A 30 -6.96 11.27 -3.41
CA GLU A 30 -7.87 12.39 -3.28
C GLU A 30 -7.34 13.36 -2.26
N ASP A 31 -7.56 14.64 -2.52
CA ASP A 31 -7.06 15.69 -1.64
C ASP A 31 -8.07 15.97 -0.54
N ASN A 32 -8.26 15.00 0.35
CA ASN A 32 -9.14 15.19 1.49
C ASN A 32 -8.69 14.30 2.66
N THR A 33 -9.03 14.77 3.85
CA THR A 33 -8.62 14.10 5.08
C THR A 33 -9.24 12.71 5.21
N LYS A 34 -10.48 12.57 4.77
CA LYS A 34 -11.17 11.29 4.89
C LYS A 34 -10.46 10.19 4.09
N TYR A 35 -10.06 10.52 2.87
CA TYR A 35 -9.35 9.56 2.03
C TYR A 35 -8.06 9.09 2.72
N TRP A 36 -7.26 10.05 3.17
CA TRP A 36 -5.97 9.70 3.76
C TRP A 36 -6.11 8.97 5.08
N LYS A 37 -7.12 9.30 5.85
CA LYS A 37 -7.38 8.61 7.09
C LYS A 37 -7.76 7.15 6.83
N GLU A 38 -8.69 6.91 5.92
CA GLU A 38 -9.11 5.55 5.59
C GLU A 38 -7.97 4.74 4.99
N CYS A 39 -7.19 5.36 4.10
CA CYS A 39 -6.06 4.71 3.49
C CYS A 39 -5.03 4.30 4.53
N THR A 40 -4.68 5.24 5.42
CA THR A 40 -3.69 4.97 6.47
C THR A 40 -4.15 3.86 7.39
N GLU A 41 -5.41 3.91 7.82
CA GLU A 41 -5.94 2.89 8.72
C GLU A 41 -5.95 1.52 8.06
N HIS A 42 -6.31 1.47 6.79
CA HIS A 42 -6.32 0.21 6.05
C HIS A 42 -4.91 -0.34 5.93
N MET A 43 -3.94 0.51 5.59
CA MET A 43 -2.56 0.08 5.44
C MET A 43 -1.97 -0.39 6.77
N GLU A 44 -2.30 0.30 7.86
CA GLU A 44 -1.84 -0.13 9.18
C GLU A 44 -2.42 -1.48 9.55
N SER A 45 -3.68 -1.73 9.22
CA SER A 45 -4.29 -3.02 9.50
C SER A 45 -3.60 -4.15 8.74
N LEU A 46 -3.15 -3.88 7.52
CA LEU A 46 -2.40 -4.87 6.77
C LEU A 46 -1.06 -5.18 7.42
N ILE A 47 -0.38 -4.15 7.91
CA ILE A 47 0.91 -4.35 8.59
C ILE A 47 0.74 -5.17 9.86
N VAL A 48 -0.33 -4.92 10.60
CA VAL A 48 -0.61 -5.67 11.83
C VAL A 48 -0.96 -7.12 11.51
N LYS A 49 -1.76 -7.33 10.49
CA LYS A 49 -2.19 -8.67 10.09
C LYS A 49 -1.04 -9.48 9.49
N TYR A 50 -0.15 -8.82 8.78
CA TYR A 50 0.98 -9.47 8.11
C TYR A 50 2.29 -8.81 8.55
N PRO A 51 2.76 -9.12 9.77
CA PRO A 51 3.93 -8.43 10.34
C PRO A 51 5.24 -8.95 9.76
N SER A 52 5.46 -8.73 8.50
CA SER A 52 6.63 -9.18 7.78
C SER A 52 7.32 -7.96 7.19
N GLU A 53 8.65 -7.99 7.15
CA GLU A 53 9.41 -6.89 6.56
C GLU A 53 9.02 -6.67 5.09
N PHE A 54 8.78 -7.76 4.37
CA PHE A 54 8.35 -7.65 2.99
C PHE A 54 7.02 -6.91 2.88
N CYS A 55 6.04 -7.32 3.69
CA CYS A 55 4.71 -6.71 3.66
C CYS A 55 4.76 -5.24 4.05
N LYS A 56 5.49 -4.93 5.10
CA LYS A 56 5.65 -3.57 5.56
C LYS A 56 6.29 -2.70 4.47
N SER A 57 7.32 -3.22 3.83
CA SER A 57 8.01 -2.50 2.77
C SER A 57 7.08 -2.17 1.61
N GLN A 58 6.23 -3.12 1.23
CA GLN A 58 5.28 -2.90 0.14
C GLN A 58 4.27 -1.82 0.51
N VAL A 59 3.74 -1.88 1.72
CA VAL A 59 2.75 -0.91 2.17
C VAL A 59 3.35 0.49 2.20
N VAL A 60 4.53 0.63 2.79
CA VAL A 60 5.19 1.93 2.88
C VAL A 60 5.48 2.50 1.50
N SER A 61 5.97 1.67 0.59
CA SER A 61 6.27 2.10 -0.77
C SER A 61 5.01 2.60 -1.49
N PHE A 62 3.90 1.91 -1.30
CA PHE A 62 2.66 2.31 -1.95
C PHE A 62 2.16 3.66 -1.41
N VAL A 63 2.19 3.84 -0.10
CA VAL A 63 1.76 5.10 0.49
C VAL A 63 2.63 6.26 0.01
N GLU A 64 3.93 6.04 -0.05
CA GLU A 64 4.86 7.06 -0.55
C GLU A 64 4.58 7.38 -2.01
N TYR A 65 4.26 6.36 -2.80
CA TYR A 65 3.93 6.58 -4.20
C TYR A 65 2.66 7.42 -4.36
N LEU A 66 1.64 7.13 -3.56
CA LEU A 66 0.40 7.91 -3.61
C LEU A 66 0.64 9.36 -3.23
N ASP A 67 1.46 9.58 -2.23
CA ASP A 67 1.80 10.93 -1.79
C ASP A 67 2.48 11.71 -2.92
N ARG A 68 3.45 11.11 -3.56
CA ARG A 68 4.15 11.75 -4.67
C ARG A 68 3.22 12.00 -5.85
N LYS A 69 2.34 11.04 -6.13
CA LYS A 69 1.40 11.17 -7.23
C LYS A 69 0.48 12.37 -7.02
N GLN A 70 -0.01 12.55 -5.81
CA GLN A 70 -0.86 13.68 -5.50
C GLN A 70 -0.11 15.00 -5.62
N ARG A 71 1.12 15.04 -5.16
CA ARG A 71 1.93 16.24 -5.26
C ARG A 71 2.18 16.63 -6.71
N CYS A 72 2.46 15.65 -7.55
CA CYS A 72 2.69 15.92 -8.97
C CYS A 72 1.44 16.47 -9.64
N GLU A 73 0.29 15.93 -9.32
CA GLU A 73 -0.96 16.44 -9.86
C GLU A 73 -1.21 17.87 -9.43
N ASN A 74 -0.95 18.17 -8.16
CA ASN A 74 -1.11 19.52 -7.65
C ASN A 74 -0.18 20.50 -8.34
N GLU A 75 1.06 20.09 -8.59
CA GLU A 75 2.01 20.92 -9.29
C GLU A 75 1.55 21.22 -10.72
N TYR A 76 1.02 20.20 -11.39
CA TYR A 76 0.48 20.40 -12.72
C TYR A 76 -0.68 21.38 -12.73
N HIS A 77 -1.55 21.29 -11.74
CA HIS A 77 -2.68 22.20 -11.65
C HIS A 77 -2.27 23.62 -11.40
N LEU A 78 -1.16 23.82 -10.71
CA LEU A 78 -0.69 25.16 -10.42
C LEU A 78 -0.05 25.84 -11.62
N GLN A 79 0.35 25.08 -12.59
CA GLN A 79 0.95 25.62 -13.80
C GLN A 79 -0.12 25.95 -14.84
#